data_b22cee80cc5caa8133d60f8e35a40502
#
_entry.id   b22cee80cc5caa8133d60f8e35a40502
#
_cell.length_a   1.000
_cell.length_b   1.000
_cell.length_c   1.000
_cell.angle_alpha   90.00
_cell.angle_beta   90.00
_cell.angle_gamma   90.00
#
_symmetry.space_group_name_H-M   'P 1'
#
loop_
_entity.id
_entity.type
_entity.pdbx_description
1 polymer ?
#
loop_
_entity_poly.entity_id
_entity_poly.type
_entity_poly.pdbx_seq_one_letter_code
_entity_poly.pdbx_strand_id
1 'polypeptide(L)'
;RYNWTGYDRTKYANSIQAERVDFRNCVMYNWGSGNGCYGGPGGGYINMINNYYKAGPGTKNKKRVTQISFSDASNGGDNPFPNYSSRYYISGNYVTAAGSAAENYDWKGVIYDKKNIINGEYYMQDAKHYYGEDQTYVKDANGVDCIKIKLDAPVEAGDVTTHTAQTAYEKVLAYGGASLYRDAADVRYVEEATNGTTTYNASHAKVAGIIDAINDPSSDTQDAKTASFPELTSESRAADYDSDKDGIPDAWEIANGLNPNDASDAQLKTLDTEKGWYTNLEVYLNSIVEPIVKAQNADAISSVNEYYPAFKTAAINTPMQQSEVKTIEYYTVNGQKLAAPQRGINIRKMVMTNGQTVCDKVIKE
;
A
#
# COMPACT_ATOMS: atom_id res chain seq x y z
N ARG A 1 9.58 13.11 6.03
CA ARG A 1 10.95 12.89 6.48
C ARG A 1 11.50 14.13 7.15
N TYR A 2 12.17 14.02 8.25
CA TYR A 2 12.82 15.13 8.88
C TYR A 2 13.78 15.83 7.89
N ASN A 3 13.83 17.12 7.92
CA ASN A 3 14.68 17.89 7.04
C ASN A 3 15.27 19.07 7.79
N TRP A 4 16.40 18.86 8.44
CA TRP A 4 17.08 19.96 9.14
C TRP A 4 17.90 20.86 8.23
N THR A 5 18.16 20.49 6.99
CA THR A 5 18.80 21.40 6.03
C THR A 5 17.87 22.52 5.57
N GLY A 6 16.55 22.26 5.56
CA GLY A 6 15.53 23.27 5.28
C GLY A 6 14.81 23.80 6.52
N TYR A 7 15.27 23.43 7.71
CA TYR A 7 14.60 23.77 8.96
C TYR A 7 14.75 25.25 9.32
N ASP A 8 13.63 25.94 9.47
CA ASP A 8 13.60 27.35 9.86
C ASP A 8 13.73 27.51 11.38
N ARG A 9 14.95 27.65 11.85
CA ARG A 9 15.27 27.83 13.27
C ARG A 9 14.66 29.10 13.85
N THR A 10 14.46 30.12 13.02
CA THR A 10 13.87 31.39 13.47
C THR A 10 12.40 31.19 13.82
N LYS A 11 11.69 30.47 12.94
CA LYS A 11 10.27 30.20 13.11
C LYS A 11 9.97 29.23 14.24
N TYR A 12 10.78 28.19 14.37
CA TYR A 12 10.49 27.04 15.26
C TYR A 12 11.41 26.97 16.49
N ALA A 13 12.19 28.01 16.74
CA ALA A 13 13.01 28.16 17.94
C ALA A 13 13.88 26.90 18.26
N ASN A 14 14.52 26.31 17.26
CA ASN A 14 15.26 25.04 17.35
C ASN A 14 14.45 23.81 17.75
N SER A 15 13.12 23.89 17.74
CA SER A 15 12.29 22.70 17.95
C SER A 15 12.19 21.86 16.69
N ILE A 16 12.02 20.55 16.85
CA ILE A 16 11.72 19.66 15.73
C ILE A 16 10.30 19.91 15.25
N GLN A 17 10.16 20.24 13.97
CA GLN A 17 8.86 20.24 13.30
C GLN A 17 8.54 18.79 12.93
N ALA A 18 7.78 18.12 13.78
CA ALA A 18 7.54 16.71 13.69
C ALA A 18 6.71 16.36 12.44
N GLU A 19 7.28 15.50 11.60
CA GLU A 19 6.55 14.81 10.53
C GLU A 19 5.53 13.83 11.13
N ARG A 20 4.34 13.73 10.52
CA ARG A 20 3.32 12.75 10.91
C ARG A 20 3.12 11.77 9.77
N VAL A 21 3.28 10.49 10.06
CA VAL A 21 3.16 9.42 9.08
C VAL A 21 2.16 8.39 9.60
N ASP A 22 1.17 8.06 8.77
CA ASP A 22 0.26 6.95 9.00
C ASP A 22 0.54 5.85 7.97
N PHE A 23 1.24 4.82 8.42
CA PHE A 23 1.61 3.66 7.63
C PHE A 23 0.75 2.48 8.06
N ARG A 24 -0.36 2.27 7.35
CA ARG A 24 -1.33 1.23 7.71
C ARG A 24 -1.82 0.43 6.52
N ASN A 25 -2.25 -0.79 6.77
CA ASN A 25 -2.80 -1.74 5.81
C ASN A 25 -1.92 -1.98 4.58
N CYS A 26 -0.62 -1.81 4.73
CA CYS A 26 0.35 -2.08 3.68
C CYS A 26 0.81 -3.55 3.72
N VAL A 27 1.15 -4.07 2.55
CA VAL A 27 1.74 -5.41 2.40
C VAL A 27 3.20 -5.26 2.01
N MET A 28 4.10 -5.77 2.85
CA MET A 28 5.52 -5.87 2.55
C MET A 28 5.85 -7.30 2.19
N TYR A 29 6.31 -7.50 0.97
CA TYR A 29 6.74 -8.78 0.48
C TYR A 29 8.21 -8.75 0.05
N ASN A 30 8.97 -9.76 0.42
CA ASN A 30 10.33 -10.03 -0.07
C ASN A 30 11.29 -8.82 0.02
N TRP A 31 11.34 -8.14 1.15
CA TRP A 31 12.06 -6.86 1.34
C TRP A 31 13.60 -6.95 1.37
N GLY A 32 14.20 -8.09 1.03
CA GLY A 32 15.64 -8.23 0.92
C GLY A 32 16.36 -8.32 2.27
N SER A 33 17.53 -7.66 2.38
CA SER A 33 18.39 -7.75 3.56
C SER A 33 18.07 -6.75 4.69
N GLY A 34 17.24 -5.74 4.37
CA GLY A 34 16.92 -4.67 5.29
C GLY A 34 15.77 -4.99 6.25
N ASN A 35 15.01 -3.97 6.54
CA ASN A 35 13.81 -4.02 7.37
C ASN A 35 12.56 -4.17 6.51
N GLY A 36 11.48 -4.67 7.05
CA GLY A 36 10.18 -4.66 6.38
C GLY A 36 9.68 -3.24 6.10
N CYS A 37 9.99 -2.32 7.01
CA CYS A 37 9.77 -0.90 6.83
C CYS A 37 10.96 -0.10 7.32
N TYR A 38 11.28 1.00 6.64
CA TYR A 38 12.39 1.87 7.03
C TYR A 38 12.04 2.69 8.28
N GLY A 39 12.82 2.50 9.32
CA GLY A 39 12.68 3.22 10.59
C GLY A 39 13.83 4.21 10.83
N GLY A 40 14.31 4.87 9.78
CA GLY A 40 15.48 5.74 9.83
C GLY A 40 15.39 6.88 10.85
N PRO A 41 16.52 7.58 11.08
CA PRO A 41 16.55 8.69 12.01
C PRO A 41 15.55 9.76 11.58
N GLY A 42 14.95 10.40 12.52
CA GLY A 42 13.95 11.42 12.26
C GLY A 42 13.56 12.11 13.52
N GLY A 43 12.55 12.90 13.47
CA GLY A 43 11.95 13.59 14.61
C GLY A 43 10.45 13.60 14.47
N GLY A 44 9.90 12.60 13.80
CA GLY A 44 8.49 12.53 13.51
C GLY A 44 7.72 11.60 14.43
N TYR A 45 6.43 11.51 14.13
CA TYR A 45 5.49 10.56 14.72
C TYR A 45 5.00 9.60 13.67
N ILE A 46 5.09 8.30 13.94
CA ILE A 46 4.81 7.27 12.94
C ILE A 46 3.83 6.25 13.53
N ASN A 47 2.68 6.14 12.88
CA ASN A 47 1.78 5.00 13.07
C ASN A 47 2.19 3.87 12.14
N MET A 48 2.33 2.66 12.66
CA MET A 48 2.51 1.43 11.89
C MET A 48 1.40 0.46 12.31
N ILE A 49 0.29 0.51 11.58
CA ILE A 49 -0.95 -0.13 12.03
C ILE A 49 -1.43 -1.18 11.02
N ASN A 50 -1.67 -2.39 11.50
CA ASN A 50 -2.31 -3.45 10.72
C ASN A 50 -1.62 -3.71 9.37
N ASN A 51 -0.29 -3.70 9.34
CA ASN A 51 0.49 -4.04 8.15
C ASN A 51 0.79 -5.54 8.13
N TYR A 52 0.92 -6.08 6.92
CA TYR A 52 1.20 -7.48 6.68
C TYR A 52 2.61 -7.67 6.14
N TYR A 53 3.45 -8.40 6.88
CA TYR A 53 4.84 -8.67 6.54
C TYR A 53 4.99 -10.13 6.10
N LYS A 54 5.21 -10.34 4.81
CA LYS A 54 5.43 -11.65 4.21
C LYS A 54 6.86 -11.80 3.71
N ALA A 55 7.67 -12.54 4.46
CA ALA A 55 9.02 -12.84 4.03
C ALA A 55 9.00 -13.69 2.76
N GLY A 56 9.84 -13.32 1.79
CA GLY A 56 10.05 -14.07 0.55
C GLY A 56 11.45 -14.70 0.48
N PRO A 57 11.82 -15.29 -0.68
CA PRO A 57 13.10 -15.96 -0.88
C PRO A 57 14.32 -15.05 -0.65
N GLY A 58 14.22 -13.76 -1.00
CA GLY A 58 15.29 -12.77 -0.82
C GLY A 58 15.35 -12.15 0.58
N THR A 59 14.37 -12.40 1.44
CA THR A 59 14.30 -11.77 2.75
C THR A 59 15.26 -12.42 3.75
N LYS A 60 16.22 -11.66 4.28
CA LYS A 60 17.16 -12.13 5.30
C LYS A 60 16.63 -11.95 6.72
N ASN A 61 16.16 -10.76 7.05
CA ASN A 61 15.65 -10.43 8.40
C ASN A 61 14.14 -10.68 8.49
N LYS A 62 13.73 -11.94 8.36
CA LYS A 62 12.33 -12.35 8.11
C LYS A 62 11.31 -11.89 9.15
N LYS A 63 11.75 -11.63 10.39
CA LYS A 63 10.87 -11.19 11.49
C LYS A 63 11.01 -9.71 11.83
N ARG A 64 11.85 -8.97 11.11
CA ARG A 64 12.11 -7.56 11.40
C ARG A 64 11.05 -6.68 10.77
N VAL A 65 10.22 -6.05 11.59
CA VAL A 65 9.23 -5.05 11.20
C VAL A 65 9.94 -3.77 10.80
N THR A 66 10.71 -3.21 11.73
CA THR A 66 11.50 -2.00 11.51
C THR A 66 12.74 -1.97 12.40
N GLN A 67 13.69 -1.12 12.01
CA GLN A 67 14.83 -0.77 12.86
C GLN A 67 14.75 0.72 13.16
N ILE A 68 14.63 1.03 14.42
CA ILE A 68 14.60 2.42 14.88
C ILE A 68 16.02 2.94 14.98
N SER A 69 16.35 3.86 14.10
CA SER A 69 17.66 4.50 14.03
C SER A 69 17.61 5.89 14.67
N PHE A 70 18.76 6.27 15.18
CA PHE A 70 18.96 7.59 15.80
C PHE A 70 19.79 8.48 14.89
N SER A 71 19.46 9.75 14.85
CA SER A 71 20.27 10.74 14.17
C SER A 71 21.63 10.85 14.86
N ASP A 72 22.67 11.04 14.07
CA ASP A 72 24.01 11.32 14.59
C ASP A 72 24.57 12.61 13.97
N ALA A 73 25.71 13.06 14.47
CA ALA A 73 26.37 14.27 13.99
C ALA A 73 26.86 14.18 12.54
N SER A 74 26.98 12.96 11.99
CA SER A 74 27.45 12.71 10.62
C SER A 74 26.32 12.78 9.58
N ASN A 75 25.06 12.74 10.01
CA ASN A 75 23.90 12.75 9.14
C ASN A 75 23.54 14.16 8.62
N GLY A 76 24.48 14.77 7.93
CA GLY A 76 24.22 16.01 7.19
C GLY A 76 24.61 17.30 7.91
N GLY A 77 25.89 17.50 8.07
CA GLY A 77 26.42 18.82 8.46
C GLY A 77 25.94 19.29 9.83
N ASP A 78 25.28 20.40 9.87
CA ASP A 78 24.71 20.99 11.07
C ASP A 78 23.47 20.25 11.60
N ASN A 79 23.57 18.97 11.91
CA ASN A 79 22.46 18.28 12.56
C ASN A 79 22.22 18.89 13.96
N PRO A 80 21.15 19.70 14.15
CA PRO A 80 20.88 20.34 15.42
C PRO A 80 20.34 19.38 16.49
N PHE A 81 20.00 18.15 16.08
CA PHE A 81 19.30 17.17 16.91
C PHE A 81 20.02 15.81 16.90
N PRO A 82 21.24 15.72 17.42
CA PRO A 82 21.92 14.42 17.55
C PRO A 82 21.20 13.52 18.56
N ASN A 83 21.22 12.23 18.33
CA ASN A 83 20.59 11.19 19.17
C ASN A 83 19.06 11.21 19.21
N TYR A 84 18.41 11.81 18.21
CA TYR A 84 16.97 11.78 18.05
C TYR A 84 16.53 10.63 17.18
N SER A 85 15.34 10.13 17.49
CA SER A 85 14.59 9.16 16.72
C SER A 85 13.18 9.69 16.50
N SER A 86 12.44 9.10 15.57
CA SER A 86 10.99 9.26 15.55
C SER A 86 10.36 8.50 16.72
N ARG A 87 9.13 8.87 17.05
CA ARG A 87 8.29 8.16 18.02
C ARG A 87 7.26 7.31 17.26
N TYR A 88 6.94 6.14 17.79
CA TYR A 88 6.18 5.13 17.06
C TYR A 88 5.00 4.62 17.86
N TYR A 89 3.86 4.51 17.18
CA TYR A 89 2.76 3.65 17.56
C TYR A 89 2.76 2.44 16.62
N ILE A 90 2.97 1.25 17.14
CA ILE A 90 3.07 0.01 16.34
C ILE A 90 2.08 -0.99 16.92
N SER A 91 1.04 -1.34 16.14
CA SER A 91 -0.07 -2.18 16.61
C SER A 91 -0.75 -2.96 15.49
N GLY A 92 -1.13 -4.19 15.76
CA GLY A 92 -1.92 -5.03 14.86
C GLY A 92 -1.16 -5.59 13.66
N ASN A 93 0.18 -5.50 13.63
CA ASN A 93 0.96 -5.96 12.50
C ASN A 93 1.11 -7.48 12.51
N TYR A 94 0.99 -8.09 11.34
CA TYR A 94 1.11 -9.52 11.13
C TYR A 94 2.43 -9.86 10.45
N VAL A 95 3.22 -10.76 11.03
CA VAL A 95 4.53 -11.17 10.50
C VAL A 95 4.55 -12.69 10.26
N THR A 96 4.40 -13.12 9.02
CA THR A 96 4.26 -14.56 8.66
C THR A 96 5.38 -15.43 9.21
N ALA A 97 6.62 -14.93 9.20
CA ALA A 97 7.79 -15.66 9.66
C ALA A 97 7.82 -15.93 11.18
N ALA A 98 6.93 -15.31 11.94
CA ALA A 98 6.82 -15.54 13.39
C ALA A 98 5.95 -16.76 13.74
N GLY A 99 5.33 -17.43 12.74
CA GLY A 99 4.54 -18.65 12.92
C GLY A 99 3.35 -18.43 13.85
N SER A 100 3.22 -19.21 14.91
CA SER A 100 2.13 -19.08 15.88
C SER A 100 2.06 -17.73 16.61
N ALA A 101 3.12 -16.92 16.57
CA ALA A 101 3.19 -15.59 17.15
C ALA A 101 3.06 -14.48 16.09
N ALA A 102 2.59 -14.79 14.88
CA ALA A 102 2.55 -13.85 13.75
C ALA A 102 1.62 -12.66 14.01
N GLU A 103 0.49 -12.90 14.64
CA GLU A 103 -0.50 -11.88 14.94
C GLU A 103 -0.02 -10.96 16.05
N ASN A 104 -0.21 -9.66 15.88
CA ASN A 104 0.24 -8.63 16.82
C ASN A 104 1.73 -8.78 17.18
N TYR A 105 2.56 -9.08 16.18
CA TYR A 105 4.00 -9.27 16.38
C TYR A 105 4.70 -7.96 16.77
N ASP A 106 4.27 -6.85 16.19
CA ASP A 106 4.52 -5.46 16.57
C ASP A 106 5.94 -5.18 17.11
N TRP A 107 6.02 -4.79 18.36
CA TRP A 107 7.29 -4.42 19.03
C TRP A 107 8.29 -5.57 19.14
N LYS A 108 7.86 -6.82 19.01
CA LYS A 108 8.77 -7.99 18.96
C LYS A 108 9.64 -7.99 17.69
N GLY A 109 9.18 -7.33 16.64
CA GLY A 109 9.90 -7.17 15.38
C GLY A 109 10.72 -5.88 15.26
N VAL A 110 10.81 -5.09 16.33
CA VAL A 110 11.53 -3.81 16.34
C VAL A 110 12.95 -3.98 16.86
N ILE A 111 13.91 -3.40 16.15
CA ILE A 111 15.31 -3.33 16.53
C ILE A 111 15.68 -1.86 16.74
N TYR A 112 16.59 -1.62 17.68
CA TYR A 112 17.08 -0.30 18.02
C TYR A 112 18.59 -0.20 17.80
N ASP A 113 19.04 0.86 17.16
CA ASP A 113 20.47 1.12 16.97
C ASP A 113 21.18 1.48 18.27
N LYS A 114 20.50 2.25 19.13
CA LYS A 114 20.99 2.65 20.43
C LYS A 114 20.00 2.22 21.52
N LYS A 115 20.53 1.82 22.66
CA LYS A 115 19.72 1.35 23.78
C LYS A 115 19.81 2.34 24.93
N ASN A 116 18.79 3.14 25.10
CA ASN A 116 18.54 3.88 26.34
C ASN A 116 17.26 3.32 26.95
N ILE A 117 17.40 2.43 27.92
CA ILE A 117 16.28 1.70 28.55
C ILE A 117 16.09 2.23 29.95
N ILE A 118 14.92 2.75 30.24
CA ILE A 118 14.49 3.23 31.56
C ILE A 118 13.21 2.48 31.92
N ASN A 119 13.22 1.79 33.06
CA ASN A 119 12.08 0.97 33.52
C ASN A 119 11.55 -0.03 32.47
N GLY A 120 12.46 -0.60 31.65
CA GLY A 120 12.11 -1.60 30.64
C GLY A 120 11.61 -1.04 29.30
N GLU A 121 11.48 0.27 29.17
CA GLU A 121 11.04 0.94 27.93
C GLU A 121 12.20 1.69 27.27
N TYR A 122 12.10 1.88 25.95
CA TYR A 122 13.11 2.61 25.17
C TYR A 122 12.82 4.10 25.15
N TYR A 123 13.89 4.88 25.37
CA TYR A 123 13.86 6.34 25.41
C TYR A 123 14.92 6.94 24.50
N MET A 124 14.69 8.16 24.05
CA MET A 124 15.69 9.06 23.47
C MET A 124 15.95 10.22 24.40
N GLN A 125 17.18 10.76 24.35
CA GLN A 125 17.59 11.91 25.17
C GLN A 125 17.09 13.24 24.57
N ASP A 126 17.14 14.29 25.39
CA ASP A 126 16.92 15.68 25.00
C ASP A 126 15.58 15.93 24.27
N ALA A 127 14.52 15.47 24.89
CA ALA A 127 13.17 15.47 24.32
C ALA A 127 12.49 16.84 24.23
N LYS A 128 13.13 17.92 24.65
CA LYS A 128 12.55 19.26 24.69
C LYS A 128 12.36 19.92 23.31
N HIS A 129 12.83 19.26 22.27
CA HIS A 129 12.88 19.81 20.93
C HIS A 129 11.63 19.49 20.07
N TYR A 130 10.68 18.71 20.57
CA TYR A 130 9.43 18.46 19.85
C TYR A 130 8.50 19.67 19.97
N TYR A 131 8.21 20.29 18.84
CA TYR A 131 7.41 21.52 18.77
C TYR A 131 5.91 21.24 19.04
N GLY A 132 5.33 22.06 19.92
CA GLY A 132 3.87 22.08 20.13
C GLY A 132 3.31 20.92 20.95
N GLU A 133 4.15 20.19 21.68
CA GLU A 133 3.71 19.03 22.45
C GLU A 133 4.02 19.15 23.94
N ASP A 134 3.05 18.78 24.76
CA ASP A 134 3.29 18.52 26.18
C ASP A 134 3.99 17.17 26.32
N GLN A 135 5.22 17.19 26.79
CA GLN A 135 6.04 15.99 26.90
C GLN A 135 6.13 15.55 28.35
N THR A 136 5.98 14.24 28.57
CA THR A 136 6.34 13.61 29.82
C THR A 136 7.79 13.16 29.77
N TYR A 137 8.64 13.77 30.60
CA TYR A 137 10.05 13.48 30.68
C TYR A 137 10.38 12.56 31.84
N VAL A 138 11.32 11.65 31.63
CA VAL A 138 11.96 10.86 32.68
C VAL A 138 13.47 11.14 32.67
N LYS A 139 14.14 10.97 33.81
CA LYS A 139 15.59 11.12 33.92
C LYS A 139 16.27 9.79 33.62
N ASP A 140 17.33 9.82 32.81
CA ASP A 140 18.25 8.69 32.72
C ASP A 140 19.20 8.65 33.95
N ALA A 141 20.11 7.66 33.96
CA ALA A 141 21.08 7.47 35.03
C ALA A 141 22.02 8.68 35.22
N ASN A 142 22.14 9.55 34.22
CA ASN A 142 22.98 10.74 34.23
C ASN A 142 22.16 12.02 34.54
N GLY A 143 20.88 11.90 34.84
CA GLY A 143 20.00 13.01 35.12
C GLY A 143 19.51 13.77 33.88
N VAL A 144 19.72 13.24 32.66
CA VAL A 144 19.29 13.84 31.41
C VAL A 144 17.82 13.56 31.19
N ASP A 145 17.08 14.57 30.73
CA ASP A 145 15.67 14.41 30.34
C ASP A 145 15.56 13.51 29.12
N CYS A 146 14.66 12.55 29.19
CA CYS A 146 14.41 11.59 28.13
C CYS A 146 12.92 11.46 27.85
N ILE A 147 12.58 11.16 26.60
CA ILE A 147 11.21 10.90 26.15
C ILE A 147 11.06 9.47 25.64
N LYS A 148 9.93 8.87 25.93
CA LYS A 148 9.60 7.51 25.49
C LYS A 148 9.43 7.47 23.97
N ILE A 149 10.07 6.48 23.32
CA ILE A 149 9.98 6.28 21.86
C ILE A 149 8.64 5.66 21.49
N LYS A 150 8.17 4.71 22.28
CA LYS A 150 6.86 4.08 22.07
C LYS A 150 5.74 5.03 22.46
N LEU A 151 4.81 5.24 21.55
CA LEU A 151 3.56 5.95 21.81
C LEU A 151 2.51 4.98 22.38
N ASP A 152 1.72 5.44 23.33
CA ASP A 152 0.66 4.66 23.95
C ASP A 152 -0.66 4.71 23.15
N ALA A 153 -0.77 5.69 22.24
CA ALA A 153 -1.90 5.84 21.32
C ALA A 153 -1.37 6.28 19.92
N PRO A 154 -2.13 6.02 18.85
CA PRO A 154 -1.77 6.52 17.53
C PRO A 154 -1.81 8.04 17.50
N VAL A 155 -0.92 8.63 16.71
CA VAL A 155 -1.03 10.06 16.41
C VAL A 155 -2.16 10.29 15.42
N GLU A 156 -2.80 11.43 15.54
CA GLU A 156 -3.85 11.83 14.63
C GLU A 156 -3.29 11.96 13.20
N ALA A 157 -3.93 11.28 12.28
CA ALA A 157 -3.57 11.25 10.87
C ALA A 157 -4.80 11.37 9.94
N GLY A 158 -5.91 11.81 10.49
CA GLY A 158 -7.22 11.82 9.82
C GLY A 158 -7.91 10.45 9.85
N ASP A 159 -9.16 10.44 9.44
CA ASP A 159 -9.94 9.22 9.36
C ASP A 159 -9.51 8.37 8.16
N VAL A 160 -9.24 7.10 8.38
CA VAL A 160 -8.80 6.16 7.35
C VAL A 160 -9.56 4.86 7.48
N THR A 161 -10.09 4.36 6.37
CA THR A 161 -10.66 3.00 6.32
C THR A 161 -9.58 2.00 6.68
N THR A 162 -9.87 1.16 7.66
CA THR A 162 -8.88 0.28 8.27
C THR A 162 -9.38 -1.15 8.35
N HIS A 163 -8.56 -2.09 7.91
CA HIS A 163 -8.76 -3.53 8.00
C HIS A 163 -7.80 -4.16 9.03
N THR A 164 -8.05 -5.42 9.41
CA THR A 164 -6.99 -6.22 10.04
C THR A 164 -5.83 -6.40 9.05
N ALA A 165 -4.64 -6.75 9.55
CA ALA A 165 -3.50 -7.00 8.67
C ALA A 165 -3.77 -8.15 7.66
N GLN A 166 -4.47 -9.19 8.09
CA GLN A 166 -4.81 -10.33 7.23
C GLN A 166 -5.81 -9.93 6.14
N THR A 167 -6.88 -9.22 6.51
CA THR A 167 -7.83 -8.69 5.52
C THR A 167 -7.18 -7.70 4.57
N ALA A 168 -6.29 -6.83 5.07
CA ALA A 168 -5.52 -5.92 4.23
C ALA A 168 -4.67 -6.66 3.20
N TYR A 169 -4.03 -7.78 3.59
CA TYR A 169 -3.30 -8.63 2.64
C TYR A 169 -4.21 -9.15 1.52
N GLU A 170 -5.38 -9.69 1.86
CA GLU A 170 -6.35 -10.17 0.87
C GLU A 170 -6.81 -9.05 -0.07
N LYS A 171 -7.13 -7.86 0.48
CA LYS A 171 -7.59 -6.70 -0.30
C LYS A 171 -6.51 -6.13 -1.20
N VAL A 172 -5.27 -6.01 -0.72
CA VAL A 172 -4.16 -5.54 -1.55
C VAL A 172 -3.90 -6.49 -2.71
N LEU A 173 -3.95 -7.81 -2.50
CA LEU A 173 -3.80 -8.77 -3.60
C LEU A 173 -4.98 -8.74 -4.57
N ALA A 174 -6.20 -8.52 -4.10
CA ALA A 174 -7.39 -8.46 -4.94
C ALA A 174 -7.47 -7.14 -5.74
N TYR A 175 -7.18 -6.00 -5.11
CA TYR A 175 -7.49 -4.68 -5.65
C TYR A 175 -6.28 -3.75 -5.82
N GLY A 176 -5.08 -4.14 -5.40
CA GLY A 176 -3.87 -3.32 -5.56
C GLY A 176 -3.41 -3.24 -7.02
N GLY A 177 -2.69 -2.17 -7.34
CA GLY A 177 -2.23 -1.90 -8.69
C GLY A 177 -3.36 -1.46 -9.64
N ALA A 178 -3.18 -1.66 -10.94
CA ALA A 178 -4.18 -1.35 -11.96
C ALA A 178 -5.32 -2.40 -11.96
N SER A 179 -6.13 -2.41 -10.91
CA SER A 179 -7.08 -3.48 -10.59
C SER A 179 -8.16 -3.72 -11.66
N LEU A 180 -8.49 -2.72 -12.48
CA LEU A 180 -9.40 -2.88 -13.62
C LEU A 180 -8.77 -3.70 -14.75
N TYR A 181 -7.48 -3.48 -15.00
CA TYR A 181 -6.71 -4.22 -15.99
C TYR A 181 -5.25 -4.27 -15.55
N ARG A 182 -4.84 -5.39 -14.99
CA ARG A 182 -3.46 -5.62 -14.56
C ARG A 182 -2.61 -6.03 -15.75
N ASP A 183 -1.47 -5.37 -15.92
CA ASP A 183 -0.46 -5.81 -16.86
C ASP A 183 0.33 -7.02 -16.33
N ALA A 184 1.26 -7.51 -17.14
CA ALA A 184 2.06 -8.70 -16.80
C ALA A 184 2.95 -8.48 -15.56
N ALA A 185 3.35 -7.26 -15.27
CA ALA A 185 4.14 -6.95 -14.08
C ALA A 185 3.27 -7.00 -12.81
N ASP A 186 2.11 -6.37 -12.84
CA ASP A 186 1.15 -6.41 -11.73
C ASP A 186 0.70 -7.85 -11.42
N VAL A 187 0.37 -8.62 -12.45
CA VAL A 187 0.00 -10.04 -12.31
C VAL A 187 1.13 -10.82 -11.64
N ARG A 188 2.37 -10.65 -12.10
CA ARG A 188 3.53 -11.32 -11.52
C ARG A 188 3.71 -10.96 -10.04
N TYR A 189 3.65 -9.67 -9.67
CA TYR A 189 3.81 -9.26 -8.27
C TYR A 189 2.74 -9.84 -7.36
N VAL A 190 1.51 -9.90 -7.82
CA VAL A 190 0.41 -10.51 -7.06
C VAL A 190 0.64 -12.02 -6.90
N GLU A 191 1.04 -12.73 -7.96
CA GLU A 191 1.34 -14.16 -7.91
C GLU A 191 2.53 -14.46 -6.99
N GLU A 192 3.61 -13.72 -7.09
CA GLU A 192 4.79 -13.87 -6.24
C GLU A 192 4.45 -13.63 -4.77
N ALA A 193 3.73 -12.56 -4.47
CA ALA A 193 3.30 -12.25 -3.11
C ALA A 193 2.30 -13.29 -2.57
N THR A 194 1.43 -13.84 -3.42
CA THR A 194 0.48 -14.89 -3.05
C THR A 194 1.18 -16.20 -2.73
N ASN A 195 2.12 -16.61 -3.60
CA ASN A 195 2.75 -17.92 -3.52
C ASN A 195 4.01 -17.94 -2.63
N GLY A 196 4.54 -16.76 -2.28
CA GLY A 196 5.80 -16.64 -1.54
C GLY A 196 7.03 -17.00 -2.39
N THR A 197 6.95 -16.77 -3.69
CA THR A 197 7.99 -17.13 -4.69
C THR A 197 8.58 -15.89 -5.33
N THR A 198 9.59 -16.07 -6.16
CA THR A 198 10.16 -15.02 -7.02
C THR A 198 10.44 -15.59 -8.39
N THR A 199 10.22 -14.80 -9.43
CA THR A 199 10.46 -15.19 -10.81
C THR A 199 11.90 -14.88 -11.22
N TYR A 200 12.46 -13.79 -10.74
CA TYR A 200 13.76 -13.26 -11.16
C TYR A 200 14.77 -13.19 -10.02
N ASN A 201 16.05 -13.16 -10.39
CA ASN A 201 17.15 -12.95 -9.46
C ASN A 201 18.06 -11.85 -10.02
N ALA A 202 18.21 -10.78 -9.26
CA ALA A 202 19.10 -9.69 -9.62
C ALA A 202 20.56 -10.16 -9.72
N SER A 203 21.25 -9.77 -10.79
CA SER A 203 22.67 -10.13 -10.98
C SER A 203 23.59 -9.32 -10.08
N HIS A 204 23.33 -8.03 -9.93
CA HIS A 204 24.15 -7.12 -9.11
C HIS A 204 23.82 -7.24 -7.63
N ALA A 205 22.56 -7.11 -7.25
CA ALA A 205 22.14 -7.20 -5.85
C ALA A 205 22.18 -8.63 -5.30
N LYS A 206 22.20 -9.64 -6.18
CA LYS A 206 22.19 -11.08 -5.81
C LYS A 206 21.11 -11.43 -4.81
N VAL A 207 19.96 -10.80 -4.95
CA VAL A 207 18.80 -10.97 -4.09
C VAL A 207 17.64 -11.49 -4.91
N ALA A 208 17.11 -12.64 -4.52
CA ALA A 208 15.97 -13.24 -5.21
C ALA A 208 14.77 -12.28 -5.25
N GLY A 209 14.20 -12.07 -6.43
CA GLY A 209 13.03 -11.22 -6.67
C GLY A 209 13.31 -9.71 -6.75
N ILE A 210 14.56 -9.29 -6.70
CA ILE A 210 14.93 -7.88 -6.93
C ILE A 210 15.33 -7.71 -8.39
N ILE A 211 14.76 -6.71 -9.03
CA ILE A 211 15.11 -6.27 -10.38
C ILE A 211 16.10 -5.12 -10.24
N ASP A 212 17.31 -5.29 -10.72
CA ASP A 212 18.39 -4.29 -10.61
C ASP A 212 18.81 -3.70 -11.96
N ALA A 213 18.22 -4.16 -13.06
CA ALA A 213 18.41 -3.60 -14.39
C ALA A 213 17.10 -3.68 -15.20
N ILE A 214 16.65 -2.54 -15.70
CA ILE A 214 15.47 -2.44 -16.57
C ILE A 214 15.98 -1.97 -17.94
N ASN A 215 15.56 -2.67 -19.01
CA ASN A 215 15.91 -2.34 -20.39
C ASN A 215 17.43 -2.29 -20.69
N ASP A 216 18.25 -2.98 -19.90
CA ASP A 216 19.66 -3.13 -20.19
C ASP A 216 19.91 -4.45 -20.91
N PRO A 217 20.08 -4.43 -22.24
CA PRO A 217 20.32 -5.64 -23.03
C PRO A 217 21.69 -6.27 -22.76
N SER A 218 22.59 -5.58 -22.10
CA SER A 218 23.91 -6.09 -21.69
C SER A 218 23.87 -6.86 -20.36
N SER A 219 22.80 -6.73 -19.60
CA SER A 219 22.63 -7.47 -18.36
C SER A 219 22.40 -8.94 -18.62
N ASP A 220 23.09 -9.78 -17.87
CA ASP A 220 22.93 -11.22 -17.87
C ASP A 220 21.74 -11.69 -17.03
N THR A 221 21.01 -10.76 -16.41
CA THR A 221 19.79 -11.07 -15.67
C THR A 221 18.65 -11.39 -16.62
N GLN A 222 17.82 -12.29 -16.20
CA GLN A 222 16.56 -12.59 -16.89
C GLN A 222 15.68 -11.35 -16.95
N ASP A 223 15.78 -10.47 -15.96
CA ASP A 223 15.03 -9.22 -15.83
C ASP A 223 15.32 -8.24 -16.96
N ALA A 224 16.58 -8.11 -17.39
CA ALA A 224 16.95 -7.23 -18.50
C ALA A 224 16.30 -7.63 -19.83
N LYS A 225 15.93 -8.89 -19.97
CA LYS A 225 15.27 -9.42 -21.17
C LYS A 225 13.75 -9.27 -21.12
N THR A 226 13.17 -9.16 -19.94
CA THR A 226 11.72 -9.22 -19.71
C THR A 226 11.18 -8.05 -18.92
N ALA A 227 12.04 -7.27 -18.28
CA ALA A 227 11.67 -6.13 -17.43
C ALA A 227 11.53 -4.81 -18.22
N SER A 228 11.41 -4.85 -19.54
CA SER A 228 10.82 -3.74 -20.26
C SER A 228 9.40 -3.50 -19.73
N PHE A 229 8.96 -2.25 -19.78
CA PHE A 229 7.58 -1.95 -19.46
C PHE A 229 6.66 -2.88 -20.24
N PRO A 230 5.69 -3.54 -19.57
CA PRO A 230 4.77 -4.40 -20.28
C PRO A 230 4.05 -3.64 -21.39
N GLU A 231 3.98 -4.24 -22.57
CA GLU A 231 3.17 -3.67 -23.63
C GLU A 231 1.69 -3.87 -23.28
N LEU A 232 0.97 -2.77 -23.22
CA LEU A 232 -0.48 -2.82 -23.10
C LEU A 232 -1.07 -3.14 -24.48
N THR A 233 -2.01 -4.09 -24.51
CA THR A 233 -2.77 -4.37 -25.73
C THR A 233 -3.55 -3.11 -26.09
N SER A 234 -3.27 -2.52 -27.23
CA SER A 234 -4.08 -1.41 -27.73
C SER A 234 -5.38 -1.95 -28.30
N GLU A 235 -6.49 -1.52 -27.76
CA GLU A 235 -7.82 -1.73 -28.35
C GLU A 235 -8.22 -0.45 -29.07
N SER A 236 -8.68 -0.58 -30.32
CA SER A 236 -9.29 0.56 -31.01
C SER A 236 -10.78 0.57 -30.66
N ARG A 237 -11.25 1.70 -30.16
CA ARG A 237 -12.68 1.94 -29.94
C ARG A 237 -13.32 2.52 -31.18
N ALA A 238 -14.64 2.39 -31.32
CA ALA A 238 -15.38 3.05 -32.38
C ALA A 238 -15.17 4.56 -32.32
N ALA A 239 -15.23 5.24 -33.47
CA ALA A 239 -14.95 6.67 -33.56
C ALA A 239 -15.96 7.53 -32.77
N ASP A 240 -17.13 7.00 -32.54
CA ASP A 240 -18.24 7.60 -31.76
C ASP A 240 -18.28 7.12 -30.30
N TYR A 241 -17.20 6.57 -29.80
CA TYR A 241 -17.10 6.15 -28.41
C TYR A 241 -16.88 7.36 -27.48
N ASP A 242 -16.09 8.32 -27.92
CA ASP A 242 -15.71 9.56 -27.26
C ASP A 242 -15.39 10.55 -28.38
N SER A 243 -16.45 11.28 -28.82
CA SER A 243 -16.42 12.05 -30.07
C SER A 243 -15.57 13.30 -29.95
N ASP A 244 -15.57 13.97 -28.82
CA ASP A 244 -14.81 15.20 -28.57
C ASP A 244 -13.47 14.97 -27.87
N LYS A 245 -13.21 13.71 -27.46
CA LYS A 245 -11.93 13.23 -26.89
C LYS A 245 -11.57 13.86 -25.56
N ASP A 246 -12.55 14.07 -24.72
CA ASP A 246 -12.37 14.61 -23.37
C ASP A 246 -12.12 13.54 -22.30
N GLY A 247 -12.31 12.26 -22.66
CA GLY A 247 -12.12 11.09 -21.81
C GLY A 247 -13.40 10.54 -21.20
N ILE A 248 -14.57 11.14 -21.50
CA ILE A 248 -15.87 10.64 -21.09
C ILE A 248 -16.56 10.00 -22.31
N PRO A 249 -17.07 8.78 -22.24
CA PRO A 249 -17.76 8.17 -23.36
C PRO A 249 -19.08 8.88 -23.70
N ASP A 250 -19.37 9.07 -24.99
CA ASP A 250 -20.60 9.72 -25.50
C ASP A 250 -21.88 9.17 -24.83
N ALA A 251 -21.98 7.84 -24.71
CA ALA A 251 -23.15 7.21 -24.11
C ALA A 251 -23.33 7.57 -22.64
N TRP A 252 -22.21 7.74 -21.90
CA TRP A 252 -22.25 8.14 -20.50
C TRP A 252 -22.60 9.62 -20.36
N GLU A 253 -22.07 10.48 -21.23
CA GLU A 253 -22.38 11.90 -21.28
C GLU A 253 -23.86 12.12 -21.53
N ILE A 254 -24.42 11.51 -22.58
CA ILE A 254 -25.86 11.61 -22.93
C ILE A 254 -26.72 11.16 -21.73
N ALA A 255 -26.38 10.06 -21.07
CA ALA A 255 -27.12 9.57 -19.92
C ALA A 255 -27.12 10.55 -18.74
N ASN A 256 -26.03 11.30 -18.58
CA ASN A 256 -25.83 12.24 -17.49
C ASN A 256 -26.10 13.72 -17.87
N GLY A 257 -26.53 13.97 -19.11
CA GLY A 257 -26.92 15.30 -19.57
C GLY A 257 -25.75 16.21 -19.93
N LEU A 258 -24.62 15.61 -20.29
CA LEU A 258 -23.48 16.30 -20.89
C LEU A 258 -23.57 16.29 -22.41
N ASN A 259 -22.67 17.01 -23.07
CA ASN A 259 -22.68 17.16 -24.52
C ASN A 259 -21.49 16.44 -25.17
N PRO A 260 -21.67 15.29 -25.86
CA PRO A 260 -20.59 14.49 -26.45
C PRO A 260 -19.84 15.16 -27.60
N ASN A 261 -20.05 16.43 -27.83
CA ASN A 261 -19.35 17.25 -28.82
C ASN A 261 -18.77 18.53 -28.22
N ASP A 262 -18.62 18.59 -26.91
CA ASP A 262 -18.06 19.74 -26.18
C ASP A 262 -17.09 19.31 -25.08
N ALA A 263 -15.85 19.05 -25.45
CA ALA A 263 -14.78 18.65 -24.53
C ALA A 263 -14.56 19.60 -23.33
N SER A 264 -15.14 20.80 -23.35
CA SER A 264 -15.00 21.74 -22.24
C SER A 264 -15.87 21.39 -21.04
N ASP A 265 -16.93 20.63 -21.22
CA ASP A 265 -17.85 20.30 -20.14
C ASP A 265 -17.30 19.25 -19.18
N ALA A 266 -16.33 18.43 -19.60
CA ALA A 266 -15.59 17.53 -18.73
C ALA A 266 -14.94 18.23 -17.51
N GLN A 267 -14.52 19.48 -17.70
CA GLN A 267 -13.88 20.28 -16.67
C GLN A 267 -14.86 21.03 -15.77
N LEU A 268 -16.13 21.05 -16.14
CA LEU A 268 -17.19 21.65 -15.32
C LEU A 268 -17.53 20.74 -14.13
N LYS A 269 -18.22 21.28 -13.14
CA LYS A 269 -18.66 20.58 -11.93
C LYS A 269 -20.19 20.45 -11.86
N THR A 270 -20.82 20.32 -13.00
CA THR A 270 -22.28 20.36 -13.13
C THR A 270 -22.96 19.09 -12.58
N LEU A 271 -22.24 17.99 -12.50
CA LEU A 271 -22.75 16.74 -11.93
C LEU A 271 -22.59 16.67 -10.41
N ASP A 272 -21.56 17.27 -9.84
CA ASP A 272 -21.40 17.36 -8.38
C ASP A 272 -22.14 18.59 -7.82
N THR A 273 -23.46 18.52 -7.81
CA THR A 273 -24.32 19.61 -7.36
C THR A 273 -24.37 19.78 -5.84
N GLU A 274 -23.96 18.76 -5.07
CA GLU A 274 -24.01 18.79 -3.61
C GLU A 274 -22.82 19.55 -3.03
N LYS A 275 -21.59 19.23 -3.49
CA LYS A 275 -20.35 19.76 -2.92
C LYS A 275 -19.51 20.57 -3.90
N GLY A 276 -19.66 20.34 -5.19
CA GLY A 276 -18.88 21.00 -6.23
C GLY A 276 -17.37 20.72 -6.14
N TRP A 277 -17.00 19.57 -5.61
CA TRP A 277 -15.60 19.16 -5.48
C TRP A 277 -15.05 18.57 -6.77
N TYR A 278 -15.85 17.72 -7.44
CA TYR A 278 -15.44 16.92 -8.59
C TYR A 278 -15.87 17.55 -9.91
N THR A 279 -14.99 17.53 -10.89
CA THR A 279 -15.33 17.79 -12.29
C THR A 279 -16.18 16.67 -12.86
N ASN A 280 -16.83 16.88 -13.98
CA ASN A 280 -17.65 15.85 -14.62
C ASN A 280 -16.82 14.65 -15.03
N LEU A 281 -15.56 14.85 -15.50
CA LEU A 281 -14.61 13.79 -15.77
C LEU A 281 -14.28 12.99 -14.50
N GLU A 282 -14.04 13.64 -13.37
CA GLU A 282 -13.77 12.95 -12.10
C GLU A 282 -15.00 12.17 -11.62
N VAL A 283 -16.21 12.67 -11.81
CA VAL A 283 -17.45 11.91 -11.51
C VAL A 283 -17.52 10.65 -12.38
N TYR A 284 -17.21 10.75 -13.66
CA TYR A 284 -17.13 9.58 -14.55
C TYR A 284 -16.07 8.58 -14.08
N LEU A 285 -14.85 9.03 -13.82
CA LEU A 285 -13.76 8.16 -13.37
C LEU A 285 -14.10 7.49 -12.03
N ASN A 286 -14.69 8.21 -11.09
CA ASN A 286 -15.17 7.66 -9.84
C ASN A 286 -16.25 6.59 -10.04
N SER A 287 -17.15 6.79 -11.01
CA SER A 287 -18.21 5.82 -11.31
C SER A 287 -17.66 4.44 -11.71
N ILE A 288 -16.47 4.41 -12.32
CA ILE A 288 -15.80 3.16 -12.73
C ILE A 288 -15.24 2.42 -11.51
N VAL A 289 -14.66 3.14 -10.55
CA VAL A 289 -13.92 2.55 -9.42
C VAL A 289 -14.75 2.43 -8.14
N GLU A 290 -15.84 3.14 -8.00
CA GLU A 290 -16.70 3.12 -6.82
C GLU A 290 -17.15 1.70 -6.41
N PRO A 291 -17.57 0.80 -7.31
CA PRO A 291 -17.90 -0.57 -6.94
C PRO A 291 -16.72 -1.34 -6.34
N ILE A 292 -15.50 -1.08 -6.83
CA ILE A 292 -14.26 -1.69 -6.31
C ILE A 292 -13.98 -1.18 -4.91
N VAL A 293 -14.05 0.14 -4.69
CA VAL A 293 -13.82 0.76 -3.39
C VAL A 293 -14.84 0.27 -2.37
N LYS A 294 -16.13 0.20 -2.74
CA LYS A 294 -17.17 -0.34 -1.87
C LYS A 294 -16.92 -1.80 -1.51
N ALA A 295 -16.51 -2.63 -2.48
CA ALA A 295 -16.22 -4.04 -2.24
C ALA A 295 -14.99 -4.24 -1.33
N GLN A 296 -13.95 -3.44 -1.53
CA GLN A 296 -12.76 -3.53 -0.66
C GLN A 296 -13.01 -3.03 0.76
N ASN A 297 -13.96 -2.09 0.97
CA ASN A 297 -14.25 -1.50 2.27
C ASN A 297 -15.33 -2.25 3.07
N ALA A 298 -16.03 -3.20 2.46
CA ALA A 298 -17.23 -3.84 3.03
C ALA A 298 -17.00 -4.55 4.37
N ASP A 299 -15.79 -5.04 4.62
CA ASP A 299 -15.39 -5.77 5.83
C ASP A 299 -14.30 -5.06 6.65
N ALA A 300 -14.21 -3.74 6.49
CA ALA A 300 -13.31 -2.92 7.29
C ALA A 300 -13.72 -2.89 8.77
N ILE A 301 -12.74 -2.83 9.68
CA ILE A 301 -12.97 -2.64 11.11
C ILE A 301 -13.36 -1.20 11.47
N SER A 302 -12.95 -0.26 10.64
CA SER A 302 -13.43 1.12 10.60
C SER A 302 -13.44 1.61 9.17
N SER A 303 -14.44 2.38 8.78
CA SER A 303 -14.57 2.92 7.43
C SER A 303 -14.85 4.41 7.46
N VAL A 304 -14.30 5.10 6.49
CA VAL A 304 -14.63 6.49 6.18
C VAL A 304 -15.82 6.50 5.24
N ASN A 305 -16.71 7.44 5.43
CA ASN A 305 -17.77 7.71 4.48
C ASN A 305 -17.16 8.40 3.24
N GLU A 306 -16.90 7.60 2.22
CA GLU A 306 -16.49 8.11 0.91
C GLU A 306 -17.64 8.87 0.27
N TYR A 307 -17.35 10.08 -0.22
CA TYR A 307 -18.33 10.86 -0.97
C TYR A 307 -18.18 10.59 -2.46
N TYR A 308 -19.26 10.12 -3.06
CA TYR A 308 -19.37 9.95 -4.50
C TYR A 308 -20.57 10.75 -4.98
N PRO A 309 -20.41 11.70 -5.94
CA PRO A 309 -21.52 12.38 -6.56
C PRO A 309 -22.44 11.38 -7.28
N ALA A 310 -23.74 11.63 -7.23
CA ALA A 310 -24.70 10.79 -7.91
C ALA A 310 -24.55 10.89 -9.43
N PHE A 311 -24.61 9.77 -10.12
CA PHE A 311 -24.60 9.69 -11.58
C PHE A 311 -25.64 8.68 -12.07
N LYS A 312 -26.04 8.80 -13.33
CA LYS A 312 -26.89 7.82 -13.98
C LYS A 312 -26.02 6.77 -14.68
N THR A 313 -26.27 5.52 -14.38
CA THR A 313 -25.60 4.43 -15.09
C THR A 313 -26.09 4.44 -16.53
N ALA A 314 -25.22 4.81 -17.47
CA ALA A 314 -25.47 4.55 -18.87
C ALA A 314 -25.45 3.04 -19.08
N ALA A 315 -26.34 2.51 -19.91
CA ALA A 315 -26.15 1.22 -20.50
C ALA A 315 -25.00 1.34 -21.52
N ILE A 316 -23.79 1.56 -21.01
CA ILE A 316 -22.60 1.47 -21.85
C ILE A 316 -22.53 0.00 -22.22
N ASN A 317 -22.93 -0.34 -23.43
CA ASN A 317 -22.46 -1.54 -24.08
C ASN A 317 -20.96 -1.35 -24.33
N THR A 318 -20.18 -1.31 -23.26
CA THR A 318 -18.82 -1.79 -23.37
C THR A 318 -19.00 -3.22 -23.84
N PRO A 319 -18.43 -3.62 -24.94
CA PRO A 319 -18.07 -5.00 -25.09
C PRO A 319 -16.91 -5.21 -24.08
N MET A 320 -17.24 -5.35 -22.79
CA MET A 320 -16.55 -6.41 -22.08
C MET A 320 -16.84 -7.61 -22.99
N GLN A 321 -15.88 -7.98 -23.82
CA GLN A 321 -15.88 -9.35 -24.30
C GLN A 321 -16.16 -10.14 -23.04
N GLN A 322 -17.37 -10.67 -22.91
CA GLN A 322 -17.63 -11.74 -22.00
C GLN A 322 -16.67 -12.81 -22.50
N SER A 323 -15.46 -12.76 -21.97
CA SER A 323 -14.52 -13.83 -22.20
C SER A 323 -15.20 -15.02 -21.56
N GLU A 324 -15.71 -15.88 -22.41
CA GLU A 324 -16.38 -17.10 -21.96
C GLU A 324 -15.38 -17.88 -21.12
N VAL A 325 -15.87 -18.52 -20.08
CA VAL A 325 -15.04 -19.40 -19.25
C VAL A 325 -14.58 -20.57 -20.12
N LYS A 326 -13.30 -20.60 -20.43
CA LYS A 326 -12.68 -21.66 -21.22
C LYS A 326 -12.56 -22.96 -20.44
N THR A 327 -12.12 -22.86 -19.18
CA THR A 327 -11.98 -24.01 -18.28
C THR A 327 -12.29 -23.61 -16.85
N ILE A 328 -12.87 -24.56 -16.10
CA ILE A 328 -13.08 -24.41 -14.65
C ILE A 328 -12.32 -25.56 -13.97
N GLU A 329 -11.50 -25.21 -13.01
CA GLU A 329 -10.79 -26.15 -12.17
C GLU A 329 -11.13 -25.89 -10.71
N TYR A 330 -11.17 -26.94 -9.91
CA TYR A 330 -11.44 -26.84 -8.48
C TYR A 330 -10.25 -27.32 -7.67
N TYR A 331 -10.02 -26.68 -6.54
CA TYR A 331 -8.92 -27.00 -5.64
C TYR A 331 -9.41 -27.00 -4.19
N THR A 332 -8.76 -27.77 -3.34
CA THR A 332 -8.89 -27.63 -1.89
C THR A 332 -8.27 -26.31 -1.43
N VAL A 333 -8.58 -25.89 -0.21
CA VAL A 333 -7.94 -24.72 0.43
C VAL A 333 -6.41 -24.88 0.57
N ASN A 334 -5.90 -26.12 0.48
CA ASN A 334 -4.48 -26.43 0.52
C ASN A 334 -3.84 -26.56 -0.88
N GLY A 335 -4.57 -26.18 -1.94
CA GLY A 335 -4.05 -26.15 -3.31
C GLY A 335 -4.05 -27.49 -4.05
N GLN A 336 -4.64 -28.56 -3.50
CA GLN A 336 -4.77 -29.83 -4.23
C GLN A 336 -5.89 -29.74 -5.25
N LYS A 337 -5.60 -30.11 -6.50
CA LYS A 337 -6.60 -30.12 -7.58
C LYS A 337 -7.65 -31.20 -7.34
N LEU A 338 -8.89 -30.83 -7.54
CA LEU A 338 -10.05 -31.71 -7.37
C LEU A 338 -10.66 -32.05 -8.74
N ALA A 339 -11.14 -33.27 -8.90
CA ALA A 339 -11.89 -33.66 -10.09
C ALA A 339 -13.28 -33.00 -10.18
N ALA A 340 -13.88 -32.68 -9.04
CA ALA A 340 -15.12 -31.93 -8.90
C ALA A 340 -15.15 -31.24 -7.50
N PRO A 341 -15.98 -30.19 -7.29
CA PRO A 341 -16.07 -29.55 -6.01
C PRO A 341 -16.59 -30.50 -4.93
N GLN A 342 -15.92 -30.55 -3.79
CA GLN A 342 -16.26 -31.37 -2.63
C GLN A 342 -17.09 -30.56 -1.62
N ARG A 343 -17.80 -31.27 -0.72
CA ARG A 343 -18.54 -30.61 0.37
C ARG A 343 -17.63 -29.71 1.22
N GLY A 344 -18.07 -28.51 1.47
CA GLY A 344 -17.31 -27.49 2.17
C GLY A 344 -16.70 -26.45 1.23
N ILE A 345 -15.58 -25.85 1.65
CA ILE A 345 -14.93 -24.76 0.94
C ILE A 345 -14.01 -25.31 -0.17
N ASN A 346 -14.22 -24.82 -1.39
CA ASN A 346 -13.39 -25.10 -2.55
C ASN A 346 -12.88 -23.77 -3.14
N ILE A 347 -11.72 -23.80 -3.76
CA ILE A 347 -11.22 -22.71 -4.61
C ILE A 347 -11.56 -23.07 -6.05
N ARG A 348 -12.31 -22.22 -6.72
CA ARG A 348 -12.62 -22.36 -8.14
C ARG A 348 -11.70 -21.47 -8.95
N LYS A 349 -10.95 -22.05 -9.86
CA LYS A 349 -10.11 -21.36 -10.83
C LYS A 349 -10.79 -21.40 -12.19
N MET A 350 -11.08 -20.25 -12.75
CA MET A 350 -11.66 -20.08 -14.08
C MET A 350 -10.60 -19.49 -15.00
N VAL A 351 -10.31 -20.17 -16.11
CA VAL A 351 -9.48 -19.62 -17.19
C VAL A 351 -10.42 -19.12 -18.27
N MET A 352 -10.34 -17.88 -18.59
CA MET A 352 -11.18 -17.23 -19.59
C MET A 352 -10.61 -17.41 -20.99
N THR A 353 -11.43 -17.24 -22.02
CA THR A 353 -11.02 -17.36 -23.43
C THR A 353 -9.96 -16.34 -23.84
N ASN A 354 -9.88 -15.21 -23.14
CA ASN A 354 -8.85 -14.18 -23.31
C ASN A 354 -7.53 -14.50 -22.56
N GLY A 355 -7.43 -15.67 -21.90
CA GLY A 355 -6.26 -16.07 -21.12
C GLY A 355 -6.24 -15.59 -19.67
N GLN A 356 -7.17 -14.73 -19.27
CA GLN A 356 -7.31 -14.32 -17.87
C GLN A 356 -7.66 -15.51 -16.99
N THR A 357 -7.13 -15.50 -15.77
CA THR A 357 -7.46 -16.48 -14.73
C THR A 357 -8.12 -15.77 -13.56
N VAL A 358 -9.30 -16.24 -13.18
CA VAL A 358 -10.05 -15.75 -12.02
C VAL A 358 -10.15 -16.88 -11.01
N CYS A 359 -9.81 -16.60 -9.75
CA CYS A 359 -9.99 -17.57 -8.66
C CYS A 359 -11.01 -17.01 -7.65
N ASP A 360 -11.98 -17.84 -7.28
CA ASP A 360 -12.96 -17.50 -6.26
C ASP A 360 -13.17 -18.66 -5.28
N LYS A 361 -13.77 -18.34 -4.15
CA LYS A 361 -14.18 -19.31 -3.13
C LYS A 361 -15.60 -19.76 -3.39
N VAL A 362 -15.79 -21.06 -3.51
CA VAL A 362 -17.11 -21.70 -3.69
C VAL A 362 -17.39 -22.61 -2.51
N ILE A 363 -18.58 -22.49 -1.92
CA ILE A 363 -19.05 -23.37 -0.87
C ILE A 363 -20.02 -24.36 -1.50
N LYS A 364 -19.74 -25.66 -1.35
CA LYS A 364 -20.66 -26.73 -1.74
C LYS A 364 -21.29 -27.31 -0.47
N GLU A 365 -22.59 -27.27 -0.39
CA GLU A 365 -23.39 -27.85 0.67
C GLU A 365 -23.40 -29.42 0.62
#